data_845f3423db788eb5c00de3861dd3fe00
#
_entry.id   845f3423db788eb5c00de3861dd3fe00
#
_cell.length_a   1.000
_cell.length_b   1.000
_cell.length_c   1.000
_cell.angle_alpha   90.00
_cell.angle_beta   90.00
_cell.angle_gamma   90.00
#
_symmetry.space_group_name_H-M   'P 1'
#
loop_
_entity.id
_entity.type
_entity.pdbx_description
1 polymer ?
#
loop_
_entity_poly.entity_id
_entity_poly.type
_entity_poly.pdbx_seq_one_letter_code
_entity_poly.pdbx_strand_id
1 'polypeptide(L)'
;MDNISIGQRQIKDLGTFLGKARSAFLPVPSIPDNPKLSGQEFTADLLRTIDQMRRDCRGAGIAMPASNYNFSFDSIAPKVSFSPSSLQLLARQLGEVKVMSDVLAGAKINQIEGLRRVKVCNEDDPARFPNDYLSQAVQTNDLAMLEPFELRLRCFSAELAGVMAGFANSPYGVIVKSINIEAVPPSADNTLSADGTPQPTAITPVFTPQPMPPPGGGIGGEFDPMARMRSRYGAMGGRYGTMPPPPTQPPPIMRAPPPANRAPQPVLYEQAVRVTLTVVFVHLEDSKGDAAGSKGRRGGPGRRQE
;
A
#
# COMPACT_ATOMS: atom_id res chain seq x y z
N MET A 1 -41.72 -36.40 11.85
CA MET A 1 -41.37 -35.66 10.61
C MET A 1 -40.24 -36.44 9.96
N ASP A 2 -40.41 -36.80 8.70
CA ASP A 2 -39.40 -37.60 8.01
C ASP A 2 -38.13 -36.77 7.71
N ASN A 3 -36.99 -37.33 8.00
CA ASN A 3 -35.67 -36.70 7.72
C ASN A 3 -35.54 -36.24 6.25
N ILE A 4 -36.23 -36.91 5.34
CA ILE A 4 -36.32 -36.57 3.92
C ILE A 4 -36.99 -35.19 3.70
N SER A 5 -38.10 -34.93 4.38
CA SER A 5 -38.81 -33.63 4.25
C SER A 5 -38.01 -32.45 4.82
N ILE A 6 -37.25 -32.73 5.89
CA ILE A 6 -36.32 -31.75 6.46
C ILE A 6 -35.17 -31.45 5.47
N GLY A 7 -34.57 -32.48 4.90
CA GLY A 7 -33.50 -32.34 3.91
C GLY A 7 -33.96 -31.57 2.66
N GLN A 8 -35.15 -31.89 2.13
CA GLN A 8 -35.73 -31.18 0.98
C GLN A 8 -35.96 -29.67 1.28
N ARG A 9 -36.42 -29.34 2.48
CA ARG A 9 -36.63 -27.96 2.91
C ARG A 9 -35.28 -27.23 2.98
N GLN A 10 -34.27 -27.85 3.58
CA GLN A 10 -32.90 -27.26 3.67
C GLN A 10 -32.29 -27.00 2.29
N ILE A 11 -32.45 -27.94 1.34
CA ILE A 11 -31.98 -27.77 -0.05
C ILE A 11 -32.71 -26.60 -0.72
N LYS A 12 -34.02 -26.47 -0.52
CA LYS A 12 -34.79 -25.34 -1.08
C LYS A 12 -34.37 -24.00 -0.48
N ASP A 13 -34.19 -23.97 0.84
CA ASP A 13 -33.77 -22.75 1.54
C ASP A 13 -32.36 -22.32 1.12
N LEU A 14 -31.43 -23.29 0.96
CA LEU A 14 -30.09 -23.03 0.42
C LEU A 14 -30.15 -22.52 -1.01
N GLY A 15 -30.96 -23.12 -1.88
CA GLY A 15 -31.16 -22.65 -3.25
C GLY A 15 -31.69 -21.21 -3.32
N THR A 16 -32.64 -20.88 -2.43
CA THR A 16 -33.17 -19.51 -2.32
C THR A 16 -32.11 -18.52 -1.84
N PHE A 17 -31.30 -18.92 -0.85
CA PHE A 17 -30.21 -18.13 -0.34
C PHE A 17 -29.12 -17.87 -1.44
N LEU A 18 -28.71 -18.91 -2.16
CA LEU A 18 -27.77 -18.79 -3.27
C LEU A 18 -28.31 -17.89 -4.39
N GLY A 19 -29.60 -17.98 -4.72
CA GLY A 19 -30.25 -17.08 -5.66
C GLY A 19 -30.18 -15.61 -5.23
N LYS A 20 -30.46 -15.34 -3.96
CA LYS A 20 -30.32 -13.99 -3.38
C LYS A 20 -28.87 -13.51 -3.36
N ALA A 21 -27.93 -14.36 -2.98
CA ALA A 21 -26.51 -14.01 -2.98
C ALA A 21 -26.02 -13.66 -4.40
N ARG A 22 -26.42 -14.45 -5.41
CA ARG A 22 -26.09 -14.18 -6.82
C ARG A 22 -26.67 -12.85 -7.32
N SER A 23 -27.88 -12.51 -6.91
CA SER A 23 -28.49 -11.22 -7.30
C SER A 23 -27.92 -10.03 -6.55
N ALA A 24 -27.26 -10.23 -5.40
CA ALA A 24 -26.66 -9.16 -4.60
C ALA A 24 -25.26 -8.74 -5.10
N PHE A 25 -24.53 -9.64 -5.75
CA PHE A 25 -23.20 -9.37 -6.25
C PHE A 25 -23.17 -9.37 -7.78
N LEU A 26 -22.73 -8.25 -8.35
CA LEU A 26 -22.52 -8.16 -9.78
C LEU A 26 -21.21 -8.89 -10.15
N PRO A 27 -21.14 -9.55 -11.31
CA PRO A 27 -19.87 -10.05 -11.79
C PRO A 27 -18.92 -8.88 -12.12
N VAL A 28 -17.65 -9.06 -11.83
CA VAL A 28 -16.63 -8.07 -12.25
C VAL A 28 -16.57 -8.05 -13.76
N PRO A 29 -16.72 -6.87 -14.41
CA PRO A 29 -16.65 -6.77 -15.87
C PRO A 29 -15.23 -7.10 -16.34
N SER A 30 -15.11 -8.02 -17.30
CA SER A 30 -13.84 -8.30 -17.97
C SER A 30 -13.41 -7.10 -18.82
N ILE A 31 -12.12 -6.85 -18.94
CA ILE A 31 -11.59 -5.78 -19.77
C ILE A 31 -10.65 -6.37 -20.83
N PRO A 32 -11.02 -6.29 -22.12
CA PRO A 32 -12.32 -5.92 -22.65
C PRO A 32 -13.39 -7.01 -22.44
N ASP A 33 -14.64 -6.59 -22.43
CA ASP A 33 -15.79 -7.49 -22.34
C ASP A 33 -16.19 -7.96 -23.77
N ASN A 34 -15.37 -8.82 -24.35
CA ASN A 34 -15.56 -9.33 -25.69
C ASN A 34 -15.26 -10.84 -25.73
N PRO A 35 -16.25 -11.71 -26.03
CA PRO A 35 -16.05 -13.16 -26.09
C PRO A 35 -15.14 -13.62 -27.25
N LYS A 36 -14.95 -12.79 -28.28
CA LYS A 36 -14.08 -13.07 -29.45
C LYS A 36 -12.85 -12.16 -29.45
N LEU A 37 -12.20 -12.06 -28.32
CA LEU A 37 -11.05 -11.21 -28.11
C LEU A 37 -9.81 -11.73 -28.85
N SER A 38 -9.16 -10.87 -29.62
CA SER A 38 -7.83 -11.14 -30.20
C SER A 38 -6.72 -10.73 -29.21
N GLY A 39 -5.54 -11.35 -29.35
CA GLY A 39 -4.38 -11.00 -28.51
C GLY A 39 -3.94 -9.54 -28.68
N GLN A 40 -4.01 -8.99 -29.89
CA GLN A 40 -3.66 -7.60 -30.15
C GLN A 40 -4.63 -6.61 -29.51
N GLU A 41 -5.94 -6.88 -29.62
CA GLU A 41 -6.97 -6.06 -28.94
C GLU A 41 -6.80 -6.09 -27.44
N PHE A 42 -6.57 -7.29 -26.87
CA PHE A 42 -6.31 -7.42 -25.44
C PHE A 42 -5.08 -6.60 -25.00
N THR A 43 -3.96 -6.69 -25.71
CA THR A 43 -2.75 -5.94 -25.37
C THR A 43 -3.00 -4.43 -25.43
N ALA A 44 -3.72 -3.96 -26.44
CA ALA A 44 -4.06 -2.54 -26.58
C ALA A 44 -4.93 -2.05 -25.42
N ASP A 45 -5.93 -2.83 -25.02
CA ASP A 45 -6.82 -2.50 -23.91
C ASP A 45 -6.13 -2.66 -22.56
N LEU A 46 -5.25 -3.65 -22.39
CA LEU A 46 -4.40 -3.80 -21.21
C LEU A 46 -3.55 -2.54 -20.99
N LEU A 47 -2.81 -2.11 -22.00
CA LEU A 47 -1.94 -0.94 -21.89
C LEU A 47 -2.75 0.34 -21.62
N ARG A 48 -3.90 0.51 -22.32
CA ARG A 48 -4.80 1.65 -22.09
C ARG A 48 -5.32 1.66 -20.64
N THR A 49 -5.73 0.51 -20.11
CA THR A 49 -6.25 0.38 -18.76
C THR A 49 -5.17 0.63 -17.72
N ILE A 50 -3.95 0.10 -17.92
CA ILE A 50 -2.81 0.38 -17.05
C ILE A 50 -2.48 1.87 -17.02
N ASP A 51 -2.45 2.52 -18.19
CA ASP A 51 -2.20 3.97 -18.27
C ASP A 51 -3.30 4.77 -17.59
N GLN A 52 -4.55 4.34 -17.68
CA GLN A 52 -5.66 4.97 -16.97
C GLN A 52 -5.47 4.81 -15.45
N MET A 53 -5.23 3.61 -14.93
CA MET A 53 -4.99 3.37 -13.51
C MET A 53 -3.81 4.20 -12.98
N ARG A 54 -2.73 4.34 -13.76
CA ARG A 54 -1.60 5.22 -13.39
C ARG A 54 -2.01 6.70 -13.30
N ARG A 55 -2.83 7.18 -14.23
CA ARG A 55 -3.34 8.57 -14.18
C ARG A 55 -4.25 8.78 -12.98
N ASP A 56 -5.14 7.84 -12.71
CA ASP A 56 -6.08 7.91 -11.60
C ASP A 56 -5.33 7.91 -10.25
N CYS A 57 -4.34 7.03 -10.08
CA CYS A 57 -3.48 7.01 -8.89
C CYS A 57 -2.70 8.32 -8.72
N ARG A 58 -2.10 8.86 -9.80
CA ARG A 58 -1.40 10.16 -9.73
C ARG A 58 -2.34 11.30 -9.41
N GLY A 59 -3.54 11.31 -10.03
CA GLY A 59 -4.58 12.30 -9.74
C GLY A 59 -5.07 12.25 -8.29
N ALA A 60 -5.06 11.07 -7.68
CA ALA A 60 -5.38 10.88 -6.27
C ALA A 60 -4.19 11.20 -5.32
N GLY A 61 -3.00 11.50 -5.85
CA GLY A 61 -1.79 11.75 -5.05
C GLY A 61 -1.09 10.51 -4.54
N ILE A 62 -1.38 9.33 -5.10
CA ILE A 62 -0.83 8.04 -4.66
C ILE A 62 0.57 7.83 -5.27
N ALA A 63 1.56 7.61 -4.41
CA ALA A 63 2.89 7.20 -4.85
C ALA A 63 2.87 5.74 -5.34
N MET A 64 3.58 5.46 -6.45
CA MET A 64 3.71 4.13 -7.04
C MET A 64 5.15 3.64 -6.97
N PRO A 65 5.42 2.30 -6.97
CA PRO A 65 6.76 1.74 -6.87
C PRO A 65 7.70 2.21 -8.00
N ALA A 66 7.15 2.42 -9.19
CA ALA A 66 7.88 2.90 -10.36
C ALA A 66 6.98 3.76 -11.24
N SER A 67 7.60 4.64 -12.06
CA SER A 67 6.86 5.49 -13.01
C SER A 67 6.11 4.68 -14.08
N ASN A 68 6.62 3.49 -14.40
CA ASN A 68 6.06 2.54 -15.38
C ASN A 68 5.44 1.30 -14.70
N TYR A 69 4.90 1.44 -13.49
CA TYR A 69 4.29 0.34 -12.75
C TYR A 69 3.10 -0.27 -13.50
N ASN A 70 3.12 -1.57 -13.74
CA ASN A 70 2.14 -2.30 -14.56
C ASN A 70 1.12 -3.12 -13.76
N PHE A 71 0.97 -2.88 -12.44
CA PHE A 71 -0.02 -3.56 -11.58
C PHE A 71 0.01 -5.09 -11.72
N SER A 72 1.21 -5.70 -11.68
CA SER A 72 1.49 -7.14 -11.84
C SER A 72 1.26 -7.71 -13.24
N PHE A 73 1.21 -6.88 -14.26
CA PHE A 73 1.14 -7.34 -15.65
C PHE A 73 2.48 -7.18 -16.40
N ASP A 74 3.61 -7.10 -15.70
CA ASP A 74 4.94 -6.90 -16.31
C ASP A 74 5.31 -8.02 -17.28
N SER A 75 4.90 -9.26 -17.00
CA SER A 75 5.13 -10.40 -17.90
C SER A 75 4.22 -10.42 -19.12
N ILE A 76 3.05 -9.76 -19.06
CA ILE A 76 2.00 -9.79 -20.07
C ILE A 76 2.07 -8.57 -20.99
N ALA A 77 2.38 -7.40 -20.46
CA ALA A 77 2.41 -6.13 -21.21
C ALA A 77 3.22 -6.15 -22.53
N PRO A 78 4.38 -6.84 -22.62
CA PRO A 78 5.15 -6.91 -23.86
C PRO A 78 4.65 -7.95 -24.87
N LYS A 79 3.66 -8.79 -24.51
CA LYS A 79 3.17 -9.89 -25.34
C LYS A 79 2.00 -9.44 -26.22
N VAL A 80 1.94 -10.02 -27.42
CA VAL A 80 0.84 -9.78 -28.40
C VAL A 80 0.16 -11.07 -28.84
N SER A 81 0.73 -12.22 -28.47
CA SER A 81 0.19 -13.54 -28.82
C SER A 81 -0.16 -14.30 -27.54
N PHE A 82 -1.38 -14.77 -27.48
CA PHE A 82 -1.95 -15.50 -26.35
C PHE A 82 -2.77 -16.68 -26.82
N SER A 83 -2.87 -17.72 -26.01
CA SER A 83 -3.83 -18.76 -26.22
C SER A 83 -5.27 -18.25 -26.00
N PRO A 84 -6.26 -18.71 -26.78
CA PRO A 84 -7.64 -18.23 -26.64
C PRO A 84 -8.23 -18.40 -25.22
N SER A 85 -7.86 -19.48 -24.54
CA SER A 85 -8.27 -19.74 -23.15
C SER A 85 -7.65 -18.77 -22.14
N SER A 86 -6.42 -18.28 -22.41
CA SER A 86 -5.72 -17.33 -21.55
C SER A 86 -6.34 -15.93 -21.60
N LEU A 87 -6.84 -15.51 -22.76
CA LEU A 87 -7.36 -14.15 -22.97
C LEU A 87 -8.53 -13.83 -22.05
N GLN A 88 -9.49 -14.74 -21.91
CA GLN A 88 -10.66 -14.51 -21.05
C GLN A 88 -10.26 -14.42 -19.57
N LEU A 89 -9.32 -15.27 -19.14
CA LEU A 89 -8.82 -15.26 -17.76
C LEU A 89 -8.07 -13.97 -17.46
N LEU A 90 -7.20 -13.53 -18.35
CA LEU A 90 -6.45 -12.29 -18.22
C LEU A 90 -7.35 -11.05 -18.29
N ALA A 91 -8.36 -11.03 -19.16
CA ALA A 91 -9.33 -9.95 -19.25
C ALA A 91 -10.15 -9.80 -17.95
N ARG A 92 -10.53 -10.91 -17.33
CA ARG A 92 -11.19 -10.91 -16.02
C ARG A 92 -10.26 -10.36 -14.94
N GLN A 93 -9.02 -10.89 -14.84
CA GLN A 93 -8.05 -10.37 -13.86
C GLN A 93 -7.77 -8.88 -14.04
N LEU A 94 -7.72 -8.39 -15.28
CA LEU A 94 -7.54 -6.97 -15.52
C LEU A 94 -8.71 -6.14 -14.97
N GLY A 95 -9.94 -6.63 -15.11
CA GLY A 95 -11.13 -6.02 -14.51
C GLY A 95 -11.04 -5.98 -12.98
N GLU A 96 -10.63 -7.08 -12.35
CA GLU A 96 -10.45 -7.17 -10.89
C GLU A 96 -9.39 -6.21 -10.37
N VAL A 97 -8.24 -6.16 -11.05
CA VAL A 97 -7.16 -5.21 -10.70
C VAL A 97 -7.63 -3.77 -10.88
N LYS A 98 -8.44 -3.48 -11.91
CA LYS A 98 -9.04 -2.15 -12.10
C LYS A 98 -9.97 -1.79 -10.94
N VAL A 99 -10.84 -2.71 -10.49
CA VAL A 99 -11.72 -2.50 -9.33
C VAL A 99 -10.90 -2.20 -8.08
N MET A 100 -9.84 -2.97 -7.82
CA MET A 100 -8.96 -2.70 -6.68
C MET A 100 -8.29 -1.33 -6.78
N SER A 101 -7.76 -0.98 -7.96
CA SER A 101 -7.14 0.33 -8.21
C SER A 101 -8.12 1.48 -7.96
N ASP A 102 -9.39 1.32 -8.35
CA ASP A 102 -10.42 2.34 -8.15
C ASP A 102 -10.75 2.53 -6.66
N VAL A 103 -10.80 1.45 -5.88
CA VAL A 103 -10.96 1.51 -4.42
C VAL A 103 -9.79 2.26 -3.78
N LEU A 104 -8.54 1.94 -4.20
CA LEU A 104 -7.35 2.60 -3.66
C LEU A 104 -7.31 4.09 -4.03
N ALA A 105 -7.66 4.44 -5.27
CA ALA A 105 -7.73 5.82 -5.72
C ALA A 105 -8.83 6.60 -4.98
N GLY A 106 -9.98 5.98 -4.73
CA GLY A 106 -11.06 6.57 -3.94
C GLY A 106 -10.69 6.82 -2.48
N ALA A 107 -9.93 5.93 -1.89
CA ALA A 107 -9.42 6.06 -0.51
C ALA A 107 -8.23 7.03 -0.40
N LYS A 108 -7.60 7.44 -1.52
CA LYS A 108 -6.45 8.35 -1.60
C LYS A 108 -5.30 7.91 -0.69
N ILE A 109 -4.93 6.65 -0.75
CA ILE A 109 -3.84 6.10 0.06
C ILE A 109 -2.51 6.81 -0.23
N ASN A 110 -1.60 6.80 0.74
CA ASN A 110 -0.29 7.42 0.59
C ASN A 110 0.54 6.77 -0.52
N GLN A 111 0.66 5.43 -0.53
CA GLN A 111 1.51 4.71 -1.49
C GLN A 111 1.03 3.28 -1.75
N ILE A 112 1.13 2.85 -3.01
CA ILE A 112 1.10 1.42 -3.39
C ILE A 112 2.54 0.92 -3.36
N GLU A 113 2.85 -0.10 -2.55
CA GLU A 113 4.16 -0.77 -2.53
C GLU A 113 4.20 -1.96 -3.49
N GLY A 114 3.07 -2.58 -3.77
CA GLY A 114 2.95 -3.67 -4.74
C GLY A 114 1.56 -4.30 -4.78
N LEU A 115 1.30 -4.96 -5.87
CA LEU A 115 0.15 -5.83 -6.09
C LEU A 115 0.67 -7.16 -6.60
N ARG A 116 0.13 -8.27 -6.11
CA ARG A 116 0.45 -9.63 -6.56
C ARG A 116 -0.83 -10.36 -6.90
N ARG A 117 -0.83 -11.06 -8.01
CA ARG A 117 -1.95 -11.86 -8.50
C ARG A 117 -1.59 -13.34 -8.61
N VAL A 118 -2.56 -14.19 -8.79
CA VAL A 118 -2.32 -15.61 -9.10
C VAL A 118 -1.96 -15.78 -10.57
N LYS A 119 -1.13 -16.79 -10.84
CA LYS A 119 -0.90 -17.25 -12.22
C LYS A 119 -2.18 -17.91 -12.77
N VAL A 120 -2.67 -17.45 -13.90
CA VAL A 120 -3.89 -17.98 -14.54
C VAL A 120 -3.64 -18.58 -15.91
N CYS A 121 -2.49 -18.30 -16.53
CA CYS A 121 -2.19 -18.75 -17.88
C CYS A 121 -0.73 -19.17 -18.06
N ASN A 122 -0.42 -19.79 -19.19
CA ASN A 122 0.95 -20.20 -19.51
C ASN A 122 1.85 -19.03 -19.88
N GLU A 123 1.26 -17.94 -20.31
CA GLU A 123 1.95 -16.70 -20.66
C GLU A 123 2.46 -15.94 -19.43
N ASP A 124 1.92 -16.23 -18.24
CA ASP A 124 2.44 -15.72 -16.96
C ASP A 124 3.82 -16.34 -16.65
N ASP A 125 4.78 -15.48 -16.28
CA ASP A 125 6.16 -15.90 -15.99
C ASP A 125 6.57 -15.53 -14.54
N PRO A 126 6.15 -16.35 -13.55
CA PRO A 126 6.51 -16.12 -12.16
C PRO A 126 8.02 -16.24 -11.88
N ALA A 127 8.76 -16.99 -12.71
CA ALA A 127 10.19 -17.17 -12.51
C ALA A 127 10.96 -15.87 -12.81
N ARG A 128 10.53 -15.12 -13.81
CA ARG A 128 11.13 -13.85 -14.20
C ARG A 128 10.61 -12.67 -13.37
N PHE A 129 9.33 -12.73 -12.94
CA PHE A 129 8.65 -11.67 -12.19
C PHE A 129 8.08 -12.19 -10.85
N PRO A 130 8.92 -12.63 -9.91
CA PRO A 130 8.45 -13.27 -8.67
C PRO A 130 7.63 -12.33 -7.77
N ASN A 131 7.81 -11.02 -7.94
CA ASN A 131 7.08 -10.01 -7.16
C ASN A 131 5.65 -9.78 -7.64
N ASP A 132 5.29 -10.21 -8.84
CA ASP A 132 3.97 -10.04 -9.44
C ASP A 132 3.02 -11.18 -9.10
N TYR A 133 3.56 -12.30 -8.63
CA TYR A 133 2.77 -13.52 -8.49
C TYR A 133 2.72 -14.04 -7.06
N LEU A 134 1.55 -14.59 -6.72
CA LEU A 134 1.34 -15.37 -5.50
C LEU A 134 1.72 -16.83 -5.75
N SER A 135 2.21 -17.49 -4.70
CA SER A 135 2.43 -18.95 -4.72
C SER A 135 1.12 -19.74 -4.58
N GLN A 136 0.05 -19.08 -4.12
CA GLN A 136 -1.28 -19.68 -4.02
C GLN A 136 -1.89 -19.86 -5.39
N ALA A 137 -2.66 -20.94 -5.58
CA ALA A 137 -3.47 -21.15 -6.78
C ALA A 137 -4.91 -20.66 -6.56
N VAL A 138 -5.63 -20.44 -7.65
CA VAL A 138 -7.07 -20.24 -7.64
C VAL A 138 -7.74 -21.46 -7.00
N GLN A 139 -8.65 -21.23 -6.07
CA GLN A 139 -9.42 -22.29 -5.41
C GLN A 139 -10.80 -22.37 -6.02
N THR A 140 -11.16 -23.50 -6.58
CA THR A 140 -12.49 -23.74 -7.14
C THR A 140 -13.18 -24.81 -6.31
N ASN A 141 -14.43 -24.55 -5.94
CA ASN A 141 -15.34 -25.51 -5.33
C ASN A 141 -16.66 -25.55 -6.12
N ASP A 142 -17.61 -26.40 -5.70
CA ASP A 142 -18.89 -26.57 -6.38
C ASP A 142 -19.78 -25.31 -6.44
N LEU A 143 -19.47 -24.29 -5.66
CA LEU A 143 -20.27 -23.07 -5.52
C LEU A 143 -19.61 -21.85 -6.13
N ALA A 144 -18.29 -21.76 -6.02
CA ALA A 144 -17.56 -20.56 -6.40
C ALA A 144 -16.09 -20.85 -6.77
N MET A 145 -15.54 -19.97 -7.56
CA MET A 145 -14.11 -19.84 -7.78
C MET A 145 -13.61 -18.65 -6.98
N LEU A 146 -12.54 -18.86 -6.23
CA LEU A 146 -11.92 -17.89 -5.33
C LEU A 146 -10.56 -17.47 -5.93
N GLU A 147 -10.44 -16.21 -6.30
CA GLU A 147 -9.23 -15.66 -6.90
C GLU A 147 -8.55 -14.71 -5.93
N PRO A 148 -7.42 -15.11 -5.29
CA PRO A 148 -6.73 -14.28 -4.31
C PRO A 148 -5.77 -13.29 -4.97
N PHE A 149 -5.68 -12.10 -4.34
CA PHE A 149 -4.72 -11.04 -4.62
C PHE A 149 -4.05 -10.59 -3.32
N GLU A 150 -2.81 -10.12 -3.40
CA GLU A 150 -2.11 -9.48 -2.30
C GLU A 150 -1.83 -8.02 -2.66
N LEU A 151 -2.29 -7.11 -1.80
CA LEU A 151 -2.01 -5.69 -1.90
C LEU A 151 -1.05 -5.28 -0.79
N ARG A 152 0.04 -4.62 -1.14
CA ARG A 152 0.97 -4.00 -0.20
C ARG A 152 0.88 -2.50 -0.34
N LEU A 153 0.50 -1.86 0.74
CA LEU A 153 0.17 -0.45 0.79
C LEU A 153 0.95 0.23 1.91
N ARG A 154 1.23 1.51 1.73
CA ARG A 154 1.58 2.40 2.83
C ARG A 154 0.48 3.43 2.97
N CYS A 155 -0.11 3.53 4.15
CA CYS A 155 -1.27 4.38 4.38
C CYS A 155 -1.37 4.82 5.84
N PHE A 156 -2.17 5.86 6.08
CA PHE A 156 -2.60 6.27 7.39
C PHE A 156 -3.88 5.52 7.82
N SER A 157 -4.23 5.57 9.10
CA SER A 157 -5.40 4.84 9.62
C SER A 157 -6.70 5.23 8.93
N ALA A 158 -6.88 6.52 8.66
CA ALA A 158 -8.08 7.03 7.97
C ALA A 158 -8.16 6.51 6.51
N GLU A 159 -7.03 6.44 5.82
CA GLU A 159 -6.93 5.91 4.46
C GLU A 159 -7.23 4.41 4.43
N LEU A 160 -6.68 3.65 5.40
CA LEU A 160 -7.00 2.22 5.56
C LEU A 160 -8.49 2.00 5.80
N ALA A 161 -9.12 2.81 6.66
CA ALA A 161 -10.56 2.76 6.86
C ALA A 161 -11.33 3.02 5.56
N GLY A 162 -10.86 3.98 4.74
CA GLY A 162 -11.40 4.25 3.40
C GLY A 162 -11.29 3.05 2.46
N VAL A 163 -10.15 2.36 2.44
CA VAL A 163 -9.93 1.14 1.65
C VAL A 163 -10.88 0.04 2.08
N MET A 164 -11.00 -0.21 3.39
CA MET A 164 -11.90 -1.22 3.94
C MET A 164 -13.37 -0.92 3.62
N ALA A 165 -13.79 0.34 3.76
CA ALA A 165 -15.12 0.79 3.38
C ALA A 165 -15.36 0.64 1.87
N GLY A 166 -14.36 0.94 1.03
CA GLY A 166 -14.43 0.77 -0.42
C GLY A 166 -14.68 -0.69 -0.82
N PHE A 167 -13.95 -1.64 -0.23
CA PHE A 167 -14.17 -3.07 -0.47
C PHE A 167 -15.52 -3.55 0.08
N ALA A 168 -15.91 -3.12 1.29
CA ALA A 168 -17.18 -3.50 1.89
C ALA A 168 -18.41 -2.99 1.11
N ASN A 169 -18.30 -1.83 0.48
CA ASN A 169 -19.36 -1.23 -0.33
C ASN A 169 -19.27 -1.60 -1.82
N SER A 170 -18.30 -2.45 -2.21
CA SER A 170 -18.16 -2.91 -3.59
C SER A 170 -19.42 -3.67 -4.02
N PRO A 171 -19.97 -3.41 -5.22
CA PRO A 171 -21.06 -4.21 -5.76
C PRO A 171 -20.64 -5.61 -6.19
N TYR A 172 -19.34 -5.88 -6.21
CA TYR A 172 -18.74 -7.14 -6.62
C TYR A 172 -18.50 -8.05 -5.43
N GLY A 173 -18.40 -9.36 -5.67
CA GLY A 173 -18.07 -10.35 -4.62
C GLY A 173 -16.60 -10.23 -4.19
N VAL A 174 -16.29 -9.30 -3.30
CA VAL A 174 -14.92 -9.06 -2.78
C VAL A 174 -14.87 -9.33 -1.29
N ILE A 175 -13.88 -10.10 -0.85
CA ILE A 175 -13.65 -10.43 0.56
C ILE A 175 -12.22 -10.06 0.93
N VAL A 176 -12.05 -9.27 1.98
CA VAL A 176 -10.74 -9.07 2.62
C VAL A 176 -10.52 -10.21 3.59
N LYS A 177 -9.62 -11.15 3.23
CA LYS A 177 -9.38 -12.39 3.98
C LYS A 177 -8.43 -12.18 5.15
N SER A 178 -7.40 -11.35 4.96
CA SER A 178 -6.42 -11.06 6.00
C SER A 178 -5.88 -9.65 5.87
N ILE A 179 -5.48 -9.09 7.01
CA ILE A 179 -4.84 -7.79 7.13
C ILE A 179 -3.62 -7.99 8.02
N ASN A 180 -2.44 -7.62 7.53
CA ASN A 180 -1.22 -7.52 8.32
C ASN A 180 -0.77 -6.06 8.34
N ILE A 181 -0.51 -5.52 9.54
CA ILE A 181 -0.12 -4.12 9.72
C ILE A 181 1.24 -4.09 10.42
N GLU A 182 2.20 -3.42 9.78
CA GLU A 182 3.56 -3.25 10.28
C GLU A 182 3.88 -1.77 10.44
N ALA A 183 4.51 -1.41 11.56
CA ALA A 183 5.03 -0.07 11.73
C ALA A 183 6.17 0.18 10.73
N VAL A 184 6.11 1.28 10.01
CA VAL A 184 7.22 1.71 9.16
C VAL A 184 8.17 2.53 10.02
N PRO A 185 9.45 2.15 10.17
CA PRO A 185 10.42 2.99 10.84
C PRO A 185 10.49 4.35 10.12
N PRO A 186 10.65 5.46 10.83
CA PRO A 186 10.78 6.77 10.21
C PRO A 186 12.00 6.74 9.28
N SER A 187 11.73 6.69 7.98
CA SER A 187 12.76 6.81 6.97
C SER A 187 13.17 8.28 6.86
N ALA A 188 14.45 8.53 6.62
CA ALA A 188 14.99 9.88 6.45
C ALA A 188 14.30 10.69 5.33
N ASP A 189 13.54 10.03 4.46
CA ASP A 189 12.80 10.66 3.37
C ASP A 189 11.47 11.33 3.78
N ASN A 190 10.99 11.11 5.02
CA ASN A 190 9.76 11.73 5.51
C ASN A 190 10.00 13.10 6.18
N THR A 191 11.17 13.71 5.97
CA THR A 191 11.54 15.02 6.54
C THR A 191 11.16 16.21 5.64
N LEU A 192 10.27 16.03 4.69
CA LEU A 192 9.69 17.17 3.99
C LEU A 192 8.58 17.76 4.86
N SER A 193 8.86 18.93 5.44
CA SER A 193 7.83 19.79 6.01
C SER A 193 6.79 20.08 4.92
N ALA A 194 5.53 20.32 5.30
CA ALA A 194 4.46 20.74 4.40
C ALA A 194 4.82 21.94 3.49
N ASP A 195 5.89 22.67 3.82
CA ASP A 195 6.44 23.81 3.08
C ASP A 195 7.65 23.47 2.18
N GLY A 196 8.01 22.18 2.03
CA GLY A 196 9.13 21.77 1.17
C GLY A 196 10.54 22.18 1.67
N THR A 197 10.66 22.67 2.91
CA THR A 197 11.95 22.99 3.51
C THR A 197 12.52 21.78 4.23
N PRO A 198 13.81 21.43 4.05
CA PRO A 198 14.44 20.33 4.77
C PRO A 198 14.49 20.69 6.26
N GLN A 199 13.81 19.90 7.09
CA GLN A 199 13.87 20.04 8.53
C GLN A 199 15.23 19.53 9.01
N PRO A 200 15.98 20.32 9.83
CA PRO A 200 17.25 19.86 10.35
C PRO A 200 17.01 18.58 11.20
N THR A 201 17.59 17.49 10.75
CA THR A 201 17.64 16.24 11.53
C THR A 201 18.21 16.56 12.90
N ALA A 202 17.40 16.37 13.94
CA ALA A 202 17.90 16.40 15.31
C ALA A 202 18.95 15.29 15.42
N ILE A 203 20.21 15.68 15.36
CA ILE A 203 21.32 14.80 15.68
C ILE A 203 21.17 14.50 17.18
N THR A 204 20.59 13.36 17.51
CA THR A 204 20.70 12.84 18.87
C THR A 204 22.19 12.69 19.14
N PRO A 205 22.76 13.41 20.12
CA PRO A 205 24.14 13.20 20.46
C PRO A 205 24.27 11.77 20.96
N VAL A 206 24.92 10.93 20.15
CA VAL A 206 25.40 9.64 20.63
C VAL A 206 26.44 9.97 21.68
N PHE A 207 26.07 9.89 22.93
CA PHE A 207 26.99 9.89 24.05
C PHE A 207 27.81 8.61 23.95
N THR A 208 28.90 8.65 23.20
CA THR A 208 29.99 7.69 23.39
C THR A 208 30.63 8.07 24.72
N PRO A 209 30.62 7.20 25.73
CA PRO A 209 31.37 7.46 26.95
C PRO A 209 32.85 7.50 26.53
N GLN A 210 33.45 8.70 26.61
CA GLN A 210 34.87 8.87 26.47
C GLN A 210 35.52 8.11 27.64
N PRO A 211 36.48 7.21 27.36
CA PRO A 211 37.25 6.59 28.42
C PRO A 211 37.99 7.68 29.19
N MET A 212 37.78 7.72 30.49
CA MET A 212 38.53 8.60 31.40
C MET A 212 40.02 8.33 31.23
N PRO A 213 40.86 9.37 31.07
CA PRO A 213 42.28 9.19 31.16
C PRO A 213 42.67 8.73 32.59
N PRO A 214 43.62 7.81 32.72
CA PRO A 214 44.08 7.35 34.04
C PRO A 214 44.74 8.49 34.83
N PRO A 215 44.56 8.56 36.15
CA PRO A 215 45.26 9.53 36.98
C PRO A 215 46.71 9.09 37.20
N GLY A 216 47.62 9.92 36.89
CA GLY A 216 48.96 9.82 37.44
C GLY A 216 50.09 9.75 36.47
N GLY A 217 51.10 10.60 36.63
CA GLY A 217 52.44 10.46 36.13
C GLY A 217 52.96 11.71 35.52
N GLY A 218 53.65 12.47 36.32
CA GLY A 218 54.27 13.73 35.97
C GLY A 218 55.53 13.62 35.10
N ILE A 219 56.10 14.78 34.85
CA ILE A 219 57.45 15.07 34.40
C ILE A 219 57.64 15.01 32.90
N GLY A 220 57.90 16.17 32.33
CA GLY A 220 58.51 16.32 31.00
C GLY A 220 58.20 17.69 30.41
N GLY A 221 59.07 18.65 30.73
CA GLY A 221 59.00 19.99 30.15
C GLY A 221 59.16 19.98 28.65
N GLU A 222 58.39 20.80 28.02
CA GLU A 222 58.66 21.18 26.65
C GLU A 222 58.43 22.65 26.43
N PHE A 223 59.41 23.28 25.93
CA PHE A 223 59.70 24.67 25.71
C PHE A 223 58.55 25.41 24.99
N ASP A 224 58.00 26.41 25.65
CA ASP A 224 57.20 27.45 25.03
C ASP A 224 58.10 28.65 24.67
N PRO A 225 58.41 28.88 23.41
CA PRO A 225 59.28 30.00 22.99
C PRO A 225 58.67 31.38 23.20
N MET A 226 57.37 31.49 23.50
CA MET A 226 56.68 32.78 23.70
C MET A 226 56.70 33.30 25.14
N ALA A 227 57.13 32.51 26.12
CA ALA A 227 57.21 32.94 27.51
C ALA A 227 58.37 33.93 27.76
N ARG A 228 59.36 33.98 26.85
CA ARG A 228 60.54 34.90 26.99
C ARG A 228 60.27 36.34 26.57
N MET A 229 59.22 36.66 25.89
CA MET A 229 58.93 38.05 25.48
C MET A 229 58.08 38.85 26.47
N ARG A 230 57.43 38.23 27.45
CA ARG A 230 56.63 38.91 28.43
C ARG A 230 57.36 39.43 29.68
N SER A 231 58.62 39.01 29.92
CA SER A 231 59.36 39.42 31.08
C SER A 231 60.27 40.66 30.84
N ARG A 232 60.27 41.22 29.64
CA ARG A 232 61.14 42.39 29.34
C ARG A 232 60.47 43.77 29.31
N TYR A 233 59.13 43.83 29.49
CA TYR A 233 58.44 45.13 29.47
C TYR A 233 57.57 45.42 30.71
N GLY A 234 57.96 44.95 31.83
CA GLY A 234 57.18 45.11 33.07
C GLY A 234 57.93 45.76 34.20
N ALA A 235 58.67 46.85 33.96
CA ALA A 235 59.20 47.65 35.06
C ALA A 235 59.43 49.08 34.61
N MET A 236 58.34 49.87 34.53
CA MET A 236 58.42 51.34 34.76
C MET A 236 57.16 51.79 35.45
N GLY A 237 57.34 52.17 36.72
CA GLY A 237 56.32 52.64 37.56
C GLY A 237 55.78 54.01 37.19
N GLY A 238 54.56 54.26 37.48
CA GLY A 238 53.88 55.52 37.41
C GLY A 238 52.93 55.63 38.57
N ARG A 239 53.28 56.32 39.58
CA ARG A 239 52.41 56.83 40.66
C ARG A 239 51.32 57.68 40.02
N TYR A 240 50.11 57.24 39.96
CA TYR A 240 48.95 58.13 39.88
C TYR A 240 47.82 57.56 40.74
N GLY A 241 47.21 58.51 41.48
CA GLY A 241 46.28 58.31 42.59
C GLY A 241 45.12 57.40 42.34
N THR A 242 44.69 56.77 43.40
CA THR A 242 43.49 55.98 43.52
C THR A 242 42.28 56.87 43.24
N MET A 243 41.72 56.69 41.99
CA MET A 243 40.36 57.13 41.76
C MET A 243 39.39 56.15 42.38
N PRO A 244 38.34 56.64 43.06
CA PRO A 244 37.30 55.74 43.58
C PRO A 244 36.59 54.99 42.38
N PRO A 245 36.23 53.73 42.55
CA PRO A 245 35.56 53.01 41.54
C PRO A 245 34.25 53.70 41.16
N PRO A 246 33.89 53.78 39.89
CA PRO A 246 32.60 54.29 39.46
C PRO A 246 31.47 53.43 40.04
N PRO A 247 30.33 54.06 40.39
CA PRO A 247 29.20 53.34 40.97
C PRO A 247 28.79 52.20 40.00
N THR A 248 28.80 50.98 40.52
CA THR A 248 28.32 49.77 39.80
C THR A 248 26.86 50.01 39.45
N GLN A 249 26.61 50.24 38.15
CA GLN A 249 25.24 50.19 37.64
C GLN A 249 24.72 48.77 37.82
N PRO A 250 23.50 48.59 38.35
CA PRO A 250 22.88 47.28 38.42
C PRO A 250 22.80 46.69 36.99
N PRO A 251 23.07 45.40 36.82
CA PRO A 251 22.99 44.78 35.52
C PRO A 251 21.61 45.02 34.90
N PRO A 252 21.52 45.32 33.60
CA PRO A 252 20.23 45.49 32.93
C PRO A 252 19.40 44.23 33.17
N ILE A 253 18.22 44.40 33.74
CA ILE A 253 17.24 43.32 33.87
C ILE A 253 16.89 42.89 32.43
N MET A 254 17.53 41.83 31.98
CA MET A 254 17.10 41.19 30.73
C MET A 254 15.66 40.71 30.95
N ARG A 255 14.69 41.50 30.47
CA ARG A 255 13.34 41.00 30.34
C ARG A 255 13.42 39.74 29.50
N ALA A 256 12.99 38.62 30.08
CA ALA A 256 12.81 37.38 29.34
C ALA A 256 12.02 37.71 28.07
N PRO A 257 12.47 37.24 26.89
CA PRO A 257 11.71 37.41 25.66
C PRO A 257 10.28 36.91 25.92
N PRO A 258 9.23 37.62 25.42
CA PRO A 258 7.87 37.13 25.53
C PRO A 258 7.82 35.69 25.00
N PRO A 259 7.04 34.79 25.65
CA PRO A 259 6.93 33.43 25.19
C PRO A 259 6.56 33.48 23.71
N ALA A 260 7.45 33.01 22.85
CA ALA A 260 7.16 32.88 21.43
C ALA A 260 5.82 32.13 21.33
N ASN A 261 4.85 32.70 20.61
CA ASN A 261 3.62 32.03 20.27
C ASN A 261 4.00 30.69 19.64
N ARG A 262 4.10 29.66 20.48
CA ARG A 262 4.27 28.30 19.99
C ARG A 262 2.98 28.02 19.26
N ALA A 263 3.09 27.94 17.92
CA ALA A 263 2.03 27.35 17.13
C ALA A 263 1.58 26.06 17.83
N PRO A 264 0.27 25.81 17.93
CA PRO A 264 -0.22 24.60 18.57
C PRO A 264 0.51 23.40 17.96
N GLN A 265 1.32 22.72 18.77
CA GLN A 265 2.01 21.52 18.33
C GLN A 265 0.92 20.49 18.00
N PRO A 266 0.98 19.82 16.85
CA PRO A 266 0.04 18.77 16.55
C PRO A 266 0.11 17.72 17.66
N VAL A 267 -1.04 17.45 18.28
CA VAL A 267 -1.16 16.56 19.44
C VAL A 267 -0.95 15.08 19.06
N LEU A 268 -1.01 14.78 17.76
CA LEU A 268 -0.83 13.42 17.22
C LEU A 268 0.10 13.46 16.01
N TYR A 269 1.23 12.78 16.09
CA TYR A 269 2.04 12.43 14.92
C TYR A 269 1.58 11.05 14.43
N GLU A 270 0.58 11.03 13.55
CA GLU A 270 0.19 9.80 12.90
C GLU A 270 1.29 9.37 11.92
N GLN A 271 1.84 8.18 12.14
CA GLN A 271 2.82 7.60 11.24
C GLN A 271 2.11 6.69 10.22
N ALA A 272 2.55 6.76 8.98
CA ALA A 272 2.09 5.83 7.97
C ALA A 272 2.50 4.40 8.36
N VAL A 273 1.61 3.45 8.20
CA VAL A 273 1.83 2.02 8.42
C VAL A 273 1.95 1.29 7.09
N ARG A 274 2.73 0.21 7.07
CA ARG A 274 2.72 -0.74 5.97
C ARG A 274 1.60 -1.73 6.21
N VAL A 275 0.75 -1.91 5.21
CA VAL A 275 -0.39 -2.80 5.28
C VAL A 275 -0.29 -3.83 4.15
N THR A 276 -0.39 -5.10 4.48
CA THR A 276 -0.53 -6.18 3.52
C THR A 276 -1.94 -6.75 3.64
N LEU A 277 -2.72 -6.63 2.58
CA LEU A 277 -4.09 -7.15 2.48
C LEU A 277 -4.11 -8.37 1.57
N THR A 278 -4.77 -9.44 2.00
CA THR A 278 -5.18 -10.52 1.10
C THR A 278 -6.64 -10.30 0.75
N VAL A 279 -6.88 -9.99 -0.52
CA VAL A 279 -8.22 -9.75 -1.09
C VAL A 279 -8.57 -10.94 -1.97
N VAL A 280 -9.80 -11.41 -1.88
CA VAL A 280 -10.29 -12.56 -2.66
C VAL A 280 -11.53 -12.13 -3.43
N PHE A 281 -11.49 -12.28 -4.76
CA PHE A 281 -12.67 -12.18 -5.59
C PHE A 281 -13.40 -13.51 -5.63
N VAL A 282 -14.73 -13.45 -5.50
CA VAL A 282 -15.62 -14.61 -5.46
C VAL A 282 -16.46 -14.63 -6.72
N HIS A 283 -16.19 -15.60 -7.58
CA HIS A 283 -16.96 -15.84 -8.80
C HIS A 283 -17.93 -16.99 -8.53
N LEU A 284 -19.22 -16.70 -8.45
CA LEU A 284 -20.24 -17.75 -8.29
C LEU A 284 -20.42 -18.47 -9.62
N GLU A 285 -20.22 -19.79 -9.61
CA GLU A 285 -20.47 -20.61 -10.79
C GLU A 285 -21.99 -20.77 -11.00
N ASP A 286 -22.42 -20.70 -12.25
CA ASP A 286 -23.79 -21.05 -12.59
C ASP A 286 -24.01 -22.54 -12.35
N SER A 287 -24.98 -22.88 -11.50
CA SER A 287 -25.33 -24.28 -11.26
C SER A 287 -25.67 -24.93 -12.60
N LYS A 288 -24.87 -25.89 -13.03
CA LYS A 288 -25.14 -26.73 -14.22
C LYS A 288 -26.48 -27.51 -14.14
N GLY A 289 -27.32 -27.23 -13.11
CA GLY A 289 -28.53 -27.97 -12.80
C GLY A 289 -29.76 -27.64 -13.63
N ASP A 290 -29.86 -26.48 -14.27
CA ASP A 290 -31.12 -26.06 -14.92
C ASP A 290 -31.22 -26.37 -16.42
N ALA A 291 -30.13 -26.84 -17.06
CA ALA A 291 -30.15 -27.18 -18.48
C ALA A 291 -30.65 -28.61 -18.80
N ALA A 292 -30.80 -29.48 -17.80
CA ALA A 292 -31.19 -30.89 -18.02
C ALA A 292 -32.70 -31.15 -18.02
N GLY A 293 -33.51 -30.14 -17.61
CA GLY A 293 -35.00 -30.31 -17.42
C GLY A 293 -35.87 -30.10 -18.68
N SER A 294 -35.31 -29.59 -19.81
CA SER A 294 -36.15 -29.15 -20.94
C SER A 294 -36.11 -30.06 -22.18
N LYS A 295 -35.43 -31.19 -22.15
CA LYS A 295 -35.46 -32.16 -23.27
C LYS A 295 -36.21 -33.43 -22.89
N GLY A 296 -37.57 -33.38 -22.95
CA GLY A 296 -38.32 -34.60 -22.80
C GLY A 296 -39.80 -34.41 -22.78
N ARG A 297 -40.42 -34.17 -23.93
CA ARG A 297 -41.76 -34.70 -24.32
C ARG A 297 -42.30 -34.00 -25.57
N ARG A 298 -41.78 -34.37 -26.72
CA ARG A 298 -42.57 -34.30 -27.95
C ARG A 298 -42.91 -35.73 -28.34
N GLY A 299 -43.97 -36.24 -27.75
CA GLY A 299 -44.68 -37.42 -28.25
C GLY A 299 -45.36 -37.05 -29.57
N GLY A 300 -44.89 -37.56 -30.66
CA GLY A 300 -45.54 -37.49 -31.96
C GLY A 300 -46.74 -38.45 -31.99
N PRO A 301 -47.89 -38.06 -32.58
CA PRO A 301 -48.99 -38.97 -32.79
C PRO A 301 -48.71 -39.97 -33.90
N GLY A 302 -48.96 -41.24 -33.60
CA GLY A 302 -48.85 -42.34 -34.53
C GLY A 302 -49.79 -42.16 -35.73
N ARG A 303 -49.25 -42.31 -36.89
CA ARG A 303 -49.99 -42.43 -38.17
C ARG A 303 -50.17 -43.91 -38.45
N ARG A 304 -51.44 -44.43 -38.32
CA ARG A 304 -51.87 -45.67 -38.91
C ARG A 304 -51.89 -45.50 -40.43
N GLN A 305 -51.33 -46.43 -41.10
CA GLN A 305 -51.66 -46.70 -42.52
C GLN A 305 -52.31 -48.06 -42.61
N GLU A 306 -53.37 -48.06 -43.37
CA GLU A 306 -53.98 -49.25 -43.99
C GLU A 306 -53.06 -49.82 -45.05
#